data_e3a3f8b55755aa7980f4f95ab48f8987
#
_entry.id   e3a3f8b55755aa7980f4f95ab48f8987
#
_cell.length_a   1.000
_cell.length_b   1.000
_cell.length_c   1.000
_cell.angle_alpha   90.00
_cell.angle_beta   90.00
_cell.angle_gamma   90.00
#
_symmetry.space_group_name_H-M   'P 1'
#
loop_
_entity.id
_entity.type
_entity.pdbx_description
1 polymer ?
#
loop_
_entity_poly.entity_id
_entity_poly.type
_entity_poly.pdbx_seq_one_letter_code
_entity_poly.pdbx_strand_id
1 'polypeptide(L)'
;FTMNAMAYHPREGIVDLYGGISDLKQGMLRCVGDPKKRFSEDALRILRGLRFAACYRYQLEPTAAQAAVKLAPSLRQISAERIAAEFDRFLKGDGKTVAALLRDFTPVWDVILPECRKLRACEQHHPRHCDTVWEHTLRVVEAVSASGDLRWAALLHDIAKPDTKTTDAQGTDHFYGHETAGAVQAECILKRFHLEKKRITEICTLIRCHGLSVPAEPRSMRRMLCRYGEDITRQYLLLRKADCAGQVPEVLPEELPKIQNAKALLEQILRENACFQLKDLAVNGNDLLKIGIKKGPRLGVILKKLLELVVDEAVPNERKALLQQAKALSITLPLLPAVPIPDNNDSDTCDKIPENPCHLS
;
A
#
# COMPACT_ATOMS: atom_id res chain seq x y z
N PHE A 1 -6.37 -21.21 21.28
CA PHE A 1 -7.21 -22.00 20.39
C PHE A 1 -6.85 -23.47 20.54
N THR A 2 -7.83 -24.38 20.37
CA THR A 2 -7.68 -25.83 20.48
C THR A 2 -6.59 -26.38 19.57
N MET A 3 -6.50 -25.88 18.33
CA MET A 3 -5.48 -26.25 17.36
C MET A 3 -4.02 -26.00 17.84
N ASN A 4 -3.84 -25.12 18.81
CA ASN A 4 -2.53 -24.77 19.39
C ASN A 4 -2.35 -25.33 20.81
N ALA A 5 -3.25 -26.18 21.27
CA ALA A 5 -3.25 -26.78 22.60
C ALA A 5 -3.00 -28.29 22.57
N MET A 6 -2.43 -28.77 21.47
CA MET A 6 -1.97 -30.16 21.30
C MET A 6 -0.49 -30.25 21.66
N ALA A 7 -0.10 -31.38 22.22
CA ALA A 7 1.31 -31.71 22.48
C ALA A 7 1.71 -32.96 21.71
N TYR A 8 3.00 -33.16 21.47
CA TYR A 8 3.52 -34.36 20.89
C TYR A 8 4.46 -35.07 21.88
N HIS A 9 4.23 -36.31 22.11
CA HIS A 9 5.12 -37.15 22.91
C HIS A 9 5.69 -38.29 22.04
N PRO A 10 7.04 -38.51 22.06
CA PRO A 10 7.66 -39.50 21.14
C PRO A 10 7.13 -40.92 21.23
N ARG A 11 6.63 -41.34 22.38
CA ARG A 11 6.07 -42.69 22.59
C ARG A 11 4.58 -42.77 22.41
N GLU A 12 3.84 -41.67 22.74
CA GLU A 12 2.36 -41.65 22.78
C GLU A 12 1.75 -40.99 21.55
N GLY A 13 2.59 -40.32 20.74
CA GLY A 13 2.13 -39.54 19.59
C GLY A 13 1.54 -38.20 19.98
N ILE A 14 0.49 -37.79 19.29
CA ILE A 14 -0.20 -36.52 19.53
C ILE A 14 -1.15 -36.67 20.71
N VAL A 15 -0.99 -35.83 21.72
CA VAL A 15 -1.89 -35.68 22.86
C VAL A 15 -2.80 -34.47 22.59
N ASP A 16 -4.10 -34.73 22.42
CA ASP A 16 -5.13 -33.74 22.12
C ASP A 16 -6.24 -33.77 23.17
N LEU A 17 -6.11 -32.97 24.21
CA LEU A 17 -7.05 -32.89 25.32
C LEU A 17 -8.29 -32.03 25.01
N TYR A 18 -8.26 -31.23 23.96
CA TYR A 18 -9.28 -30.22 23.68
C TYR A 18 -9.93 -30.34 22.31
N GLY A 19 -9.71 -31.46 21.63
CA GLY A 19 -10.33 -31.73 20.33
C GLY A 19 -9.75 -30.89 19.16
N GLY A 20 -8.50 -30.44 19.27
CA GLY A 20 -7.86 -29.63 18.26
C GLY A 20 -7.73 -30.33 16.90
N ILE A 21 -7.50 -31.66 16.88
CA ILE A 21 -7.44 -32.44 15.62
C ILE A 21 -8.81 -32.41 14.91
N SER A 22 -9.89 -32.54 15.67
CA SER A 22 -11.24 -32.48 15.11
C SER A 22 -11.56 -31.10 14.56
N ASP A 23 -11.23 -30.06 15.31
CA ASP A 23 -11.41 -28.65 14.87
C ASP A 23 -10.60 -28.34 13.62
N LEU A 24 -9.34 -28.80 13.52
CA LEU A 24 -8.50 -28.68 12.32
C LEU A 24 -9.14 -29.35 11.09
N LYS A 25 -9.66 -30.57 11.25
CA LYS A 25 -10.35 -31.30 10.16
C LYS A 25 -11.62 -30.59 9.69
N GLN A 26 -12.33 -29.92 10.61
CA GLN A 26 -13.54 -29.15 10.30
C GLN A 26 -13.28 -27.73 9.83
N GLY A 27 -12.03 -27.26 9.85
CA GLY A 27 -11.71 -25.86 9.56
C GLY A 27 -12.27 -24.88 10.60
N MET A 28 -12.35 -25.29 11.86
CA MET A 28 -12.94 -24.54 12.95
C MET A 28 -11.90 -23.95 13.90
N LEU A 29 -12.06 -22.69 14.27
CA LEU A 29 -11.24 -22.02 15.29
C LEU A 29 -12.04 -21.88 16.57
N ARG A 30 -11.76 -22.75 17.52
CA ARG A 30 -12.38 -22.80 18.85
C ARG A 30 -11.39 -22.37 19.93
N CYS A 31 -11.86 -21.58 20.89
CA CYS A 31 -11.08 -21.28 22.08
C CYS A 31 -11.00 -22.49 23.02
N VAL A 32 -9.88 -22.63 23.73
CA VAL A 32 -9.80 -23.54 24.88
C VAL A 32 -10.57 -22.90 26.04
N GLY A 33 -11.71 -23.50 26.40
CA GLY A 33 -12.62 -22.94 27.42
C GLY A 33 -13.45 -21.77 26.90
N ASP A 34 -13.91 -20.90 27.82
CA ASP A 34 -14.80 -19.78 27.51
C ASP A 34 -14.08 -18.69 26.69
N PRO A 35 -14.54 -18.38 25.44
CA PRO A 35 -13.96 -17.34 24.60
C PRO A 35 -13.96 -15.96 25.26
N LYS A 36 -14.98 -15.60 26.02
CA LYS A 36 -15.07 -14.31 26.71
C LYS A 36 -13.93 -14.16 27.70
N LYS A 37 -13.70 -15.20 28.54
CA LYS A 37 -12.60 -15.21 29.49
C LYS A 37 -11.25 -15.12 28.77
N ARG A 38 -11.05 -15.92 27.71
CA ARG A 38 -9.79 -15.96 26.96
C ARG A 38 -9.46 -14.64 26.27
N PHE A 39 -10.44 -13.93 25.73
CA PHE A 39 -10.24 -12.63 25.08
C PHE A 39 -10.10 -11.49 26.13
N SER A 40 -10.73 -11.61 27.29
CA SER A 40 -10.51 -10.65 28.39
C SER A 40 -9.11 -10.76 29.02
N GLU A 41 -8.49 -11.95 29.02
CA GLU A 41 -7.11 -12.15 29.49
C GLU A 41 -6.08 -11.48 28.56
N ASP A 42 -6.29 -11.56 27.25
CA ASP A 42 -5.46 -10.92 26.22
C ASP A 42 -6.30 -10.67 24.97
N ALA A 43 -6.71 -9.41 24.77
CA ALA A 43 -7.54 -9.00 23.63
C ALA A 43 -6.87 -9.24 22.27
N LEU A 44 -5.52 -9.32 22.19
CA LEU A 44 -4.82 -9.63 20.95
C LEU A 44 -5.23 -11.01 20.39
N ARG A 45 -5.73 -11.90 21.22
CA ARG A 45 -6.26 -13.21 20.77
C ARG A 45 -7.41 -13.07 19.79
N ILE A 46 -8.15 -11.94 19.80
CA ILE A 46 -9.18 -11.63 18.79
C ILE A 46 -8.52 -11.53 17.42
N LEU A 47 -7.50 -10.67 17.28
CA LEU A 47 -6.78 -10.51 16.01
C LEU A 47 -6.05 -11.78 15.59
N ARG A 48 -5.49 -12.53 16.53
CA ARG A 48 -4.89 -13.84 16.25
C ARG A 48 -5.89 -14.83 15.68
N GLY A 49 -7.12 -14.86 16.20
CA GLY A 49 -8.21 -15.69 15.67
C GLY A 49 -8.55 -15.31 14.24
N LEU A 50 -8.79 -14.03 14.00
CA LEU A 50 -9.08 -13.52 12.65
C LEU A 50 -7.93 -13.77 11.66
N ARG A 51 -6.68 -13.62 12.11
CA ARG A 51 -5.51 -13.98 11.29
C ARG A 51 -5.48 -15.46 10.95
N PHE A 52 -5.69 -16.35 11.92
CA PHE A 52 -5.74 -17.79 11.63
C PHE A 52 -6.87 -18.14 10.67
N ALA A 53 -8.06 -17.53 10.87
CA ALA A 53 -9.17 -17.68 9.93
C ALA A 53 -8.76 -17.27 8.50
N ALA A 54 -8.12 -16.12 8.34
CA ALA A 54 -7.66 -15.62 7.05
C ALA A 54 -6.57 -16.49 6.41
N CYS A 55 -5.57 -16.95 7.21
CA CYS A 55 -4.44 -17.71 6.71
C CYS A 55 -4.78 -19.15 6.34
N TYR A 56 -5.68 -19.77 7.09
CA TYR A 56 -6.04 -21.20 6.93
C TYR A 56 -7.42 -21.43 6.33
N ARG A 57 -8.18 -20.35 6.03
CA ARG A 57 -9.57 -20.41 5.56
C ARG A 57 -10.50 -21.13 6.56
N TYR A 58 -10.26 -20.87 7.84
CA TYR A 58 -11.04 -21.44 8.92
C TYR A 58 -12.12 -20.46 9.37
N GLN A 59 -13.17 -21.00 10.00
CA GLN A 59 -14.25 -20.22 10.59
C GLN A 59 -14.06 -20.11 12.10
N LEU A 60 -14.32 -18.93 12.66
CA LEU A 60 -14.43 -18.82 14.11
C LEU A 60 -15.70 -19.52 14.57
N GLU A 61 -15.57 -20.29 15.64
CA GLU A 61 -16.72 -20.87 16.30
C GLU A 61 -17.68 -19.74 16.74
N PRO A 62 -19.02 -19.90 16.58
CA PRO A 62 -19.96 -18.78 16.74
C PRO A 62 -19.86 -18.05 18.08
N THR A 63 -19.60 -18.75 19.19
CA THR A 63 -19.43 -18.11 20.51
C THR A 63 -18.12 -17.29 20.58
N ALA A 64 -17.07 -17.77 19.92
CA ALA A 64 -15.81 -17.02 19.80
C ALA A 64 -15.97 -15.78 18.91
N ALA A 65 -16.72 -15.88 17.80
CA ALA A 65 -17.03 -14.75 16.94
C ALA A 65 -17.82 -13.66 17.67
N GLN A 66 -18.87 -14.04 18.42
CA GLN A 66 -19.65 -13.10 19.22
C GLN A 66 -18.81 -12.46 20.33
N ALA A 67 -17.95 -13.24 21.00
CA ALA A 67 -17.05 -12.71 22.01
C ALA A 67 -16.03 -11.73 21.42
N ALA A 68 -15.49 -12.00 20.23
CA ALA A 68 -14.57 -11.12 19.52
C ALA A 68 -15.20 -9.74 19.23
N VAL A 69 -16.43 -9.72 18.71
CA VAL A 69 -17.18 -8.48 18.45
C VAL A 69 -17.46 -7.72 19.77
N LYS A 70 -17.95 -8.43 20.80
CA LYS A 70 -18.28 -7.82 22.09
C LYS A 70 -17.07 -7.20 22.80
N LEU A 71 -15.92 -7.85 22.73
CA LEU A 71 -14.68 -7.45 23.40
C LEU A 71 -13.73 -6.66 22.51
N ALA A 72 -14.13 -6.29 21.28
CA ALA A 72 -13.35 -5.46 20.38
C ALA A 72 -12.79 -4.18 21.04
N PRO A 73 -13.54 -3.43 21.89
CA PRO A 73 -13.03 -2.23 22.54
C PRO A 73 -11.77 -2.47 23.39
N SER A 74 -11.55 -3.67 23.92
CA SER A 74 -10.36 -4.02 24.71
C SER A 74 -9.06 -3.99 23.88
N LEU A 75 -9.15 -4.02 22.55
CA LEU A 75 -7.98 -3.86 21.67
C LEU A 75 -7.28 -2.51 21.83
N ARG A 76 -7.96 -1.47 22.33
CA ARG A 76 -7.35 -0.17 22.64
C ARG A 76 -6.24 -0.24 23.70
N GLN A 77 -6.23 -1.31 24.51
CA GLN A 77 -5.23 -1.54 25.55
C GLN A 77 -3.98 -2.27 25.02
N ILE A 78 -4.02 -2.74 23.79
CA ILE A 78 -2.92 -3.48 23.14
C ILE A 78 -2.02 -2.47 22.42
N SER A 79 -0.69 -2.66 22.54
CA SER A 79 0.26 -1.78 21.83
C SER A 79 0.11 -1.86 20.32
N ALA A 80 0.36 -0.74 19.65
CA ALA A 80 0.21 -0.61 18.20
C ALA A 80 1.07 -1.62 17.43
N GLU A 81 2.27 -1.91 17.93
CA GLU A 81 3.20 -2.87 17.31
C GLU A 81 2.64 -4.29 17.33
N ARG A 82 2.01 -4.70 18.45
CA ARG A 82 1.39 -6.03 18.56
C ARG A 82 0.19 -6.14 17.63
N ILE A 83 -0.63 -5.10 17.54
CA ILE A 83 -1.75 -5.02 16.59
C ILE A 83 -1.22 -5.09 15.16
N ALA A 84 -0.22 -4.27 14.82
CA ALA A 84 0.39 -4.21 13.50
C ALA A 84 0.91 -5.57 13.03
N ALA A 85 1.61 -6.29 13.92
CA ALA A 85 2.18 -7.60 13.60
C ALA A 85 1.09 -8.66 13.26
N GLU A 86 -0.03 -8.67 13.98
CA GLU A 86 -1.13 -9.58 13.68
C GLU A 86 -1.92 -9.14 12.45
N PHE A 87 -2.14 -7.83 12.28
CA PHE A 87 -2.89 -7.30 11.15
C PHE A 87 -2.12 -7.43 9.82
N ASP A 88 -0.79 -7.18 9.81
CA ASP A 88 0.05 -7.41 8.62
C ASP A 88 0.02 -8.88 8.17
N ARG A 89 0.04 -9.82 9.13
CA ARG A 89 -0.11 -11.25 8.82
C ARG A 89 -1.52 -11.62 8.38
N PHE A 90 -2.54 -10.98 8.95
CA PHE A 90 -3.94 -11.14 8.54
C PHE A 90 -4.12 -10.74 7.07
N LEU A 91 -3.58 -9.60 6.66
CA LEU A 91 -3.63 -9.13 5.27
C LEU A 91 -2.92 -10.06 4.28
N LYS A 92 -1.98 -10.90 4.72
CA LYS A 92 -1.32 -11.91 3.88
C LYS A 92 -2.13 -13.20 3.72
N GLY A 93 -3.29 -13.29 4.35
CA GLY A 93 -4.19 -14.43 4.24
C GLY A 93 -4.87 -14.57 2.87
N ASP A 94 -5.78 -15.54 2.77
CA ASP A 94 -6.60 -15.73 1.56
C ASP A 94 -7.49 -14.49 1.31
N GLY A 95 -7.45 -13.97 0.07
CA GLY A 95 -8.08 -12.69 -0.27
C GLY A 95 -9.58 -12.65 -0.01
N LYS A 96 -10.27 -13.71 -0.42
CA LYS A 96 -11.71 -13.88 -0.21
C LYS A 96 -12.07 -13.91 1.28
N THR A 97 -11.29 -14.66 2.05
CA THR A 97 -11.48 -14.78 3.50
C THR A 97 -11.15 -13.47 4.21
N VAL A 98 -10.07 -12.78 3.81
CA VAL A 98 -9.70 -11.46 4.35
C VAL A 98 -10.83 -10.45 4.12
N ALA A 99 -11.36 -10.36 2.89
CA ALA A 99 -12.46 -9.46 2.55
C ALA A 99 -13.74 -9.77 3.35
N ALA A 100 -14.11 -11.06 3.47
CA ALA A 100 -15.25 -11.47 4.28
C ALA A 100 -15.08 -11.10 5.75
N LEU A 101 -13.92 -11.38 6.35
CA LEU A 101 -13.64 -11.04 7.75
C LEU A 101 -13.59 -9.51 7.98
N LEU A 102 -13.11 -8.71 7.01
CA LEU A 102 -13.17 -7.26 7.07
C LEU A 102 -14.62 -6.75 7.07
N ARG A 103 -15.52 -7.42 6.34
CA ARG A 103 -16.95 -7.11 6.31
C ARG A 103 -17.65 -7.52 7.61
N ASP A 104 -17.43 -8.74 8.06
CA ASP A 104 -18.22 -9.36 9.13
C ASP A 104 -17.82 -8.89 10.53
N PHE A 105 -16.55 -8.50 10.71
CA PHE A 105 -15.99 -8.06 11.99
C PHE A 105 -15.75 -6.56 12.08
N THR A 106 -16.61 -5.74 11.46
CA THR A 106 -16.50 -4.27 11.48
C THR A 106 -16.27 -3.66 12.87
N PRO A 107 -16.90 -4.13 13.98
CA PRO A 107 -16.61 -3.58 15.30
C PRO A 107 -15.16 -3.77 15.76
N VAL A 108 -14.48 -4.83 15.30
CA VAL A 108 -13.05 -5.06 15.57
C VAL A 108 -12.21 -4.06 14.77
N TRP A 109 -12.52 -3.92 13.49
CA TRP A 109 -11.78 -3.04 12.59
C TRP A 109 -11.98 -1.56 12.93
N ASP A 110 -13.15 -1.18 13.42
CA ASP A 110 -13.46 0.18 13.88
C ASP A 110 -12.61 0.65 15.07
N VAL A 111 -12.05 -0.28 15.82
CA VAL A 111 -11.12 0.06 16.91
C VAL A 111 -9.73 0.37 16.39
N ILE A 112 -9.25 -0.38 15.38
CA ILE A 112 -7.87 -0.28 14.90
C ILE A 112 -7.73 0.57 13.63
N LEU A 113 -8.80 0.67 12.82
CA LEU A 113 -8.89 1.44 11.57
C LEU A 113 -10.21 2.24 11.52
N PRO A 114 -10.41 3.20 12.43
CA PRO A 114 -11.67 3.97 12.52
C PRO A 114 -11.96 4.77 11.25
N GLU A 115 -10.94 5.08 10.45
CA GLU A 115 -11.07 5.81 9.18
C GLU A 115 -11.96 5.06 8.17
N CYS A 116 -11.97 3.72 8.20
CA CYS A 116 -12.78 2.91 7.30
C CYS A 116 -14.31 3.07 7.53
N ARG A 117 -14.74 3.67 8.64
CA ARG A 117 -16.16 3.96 8.88
C ARG A 117 -16.75 4.86 7.80
N LYS A 118 -16.01 5.90 7.40
CA LYS A 118 -16.46 6.84 6.38
C LYS A 118 -16.66 6.15 5.02
N LEU A 119 -15.84 5.14 4.70
CA LEU A 119 -15.94 4.39 3.44
C LEU A 119 -17.26 3.62 3.33
N ARG A 120 -17.76 3.08 4.46
CA ARG A 120 -19.03 2.33 4.50
C ARG A 120 -20.26 3.19 4.22
N ALA A 121 -20.21 4.46 4.62
CA ALA A 121 -21.28 5.42 4.39
C ALA A 121 -21.15 6.18 3.06
N CYS A 122 -20.04 6.02 2.35
CA CYS A 122 -19.77 6.74 1.11
C CYS A 122 -20.29 5.95 -0.09
N GLU A 123 -21.47 6.28 -0.56
CA GLU A 123 -22.01 5.79 -1.82
C GLU A 123 -21.30 6.44 -3.01
N GLN A 124 -21.24 5.73 -4.15
CA GLN A 124 -20.58 6.16 -5.38
C GLN A 124 -21.61 6.19 -6.51
N HIS A 125 -22.23 7.33 -6.74
CA HIS A 125 -23.14 7.53 -7.89
C HIS A 125 -22.33 7.81 -9.15
N HIS A 126 -21.72 6.75 -9.71
CA HIS A 126 -20.87 6.83 -10.89
C HIS A 126 -21.07 5.58 -11.76
N PRO A 127 -21.08 5.69 -13.12
CA PRO A 127 -21.34 4.56 -14.01
C PRO A 127 -20.44 3.32 -13.84
N ARG A 128 -19.24 3.51 -13.28
CA ARG A 128 -18.28 2.43 -13.03
C ARG A 128 -18.41 1.79 -11.64
N HIS A 129 -19.27 2.30 -10.77
CA HIS A 129 -19.45 1.80 -9.41
C HIS A 129 -20.91 1.56 -9.10
N CYS A 130 -21.21 0.44 -8.44
CA CYS A 130 -22.58 0.07 -8.05
C CYS A 130 -22.78 0.01 -6.53
N ASP A 131 -21.73 0.27 -5.74
CA ASP A 131 -21.70 0.07 -4.30
C ASP A 131 -20.97 1.20 -3.57
N THR A 132 -20.94 1.09 -2.23
CA THR A 132 -20.15 2.00 -1.40
C THR A 132 -18.65 1.86 -1.69
N VAL A 133 -17.87 2.87 -1.31
CA VAL A 133 -16.40 2.82 -1.40
C VAL A 133 -15.84 1.63 -0.63
N TRP A 134 -16.47 1.24 0.49
CA TRP A 134 -16.05 0.08 1.28
C TRP A 134 -16.21 -1.24 0.53
N GLU A 135 -17.37 -1.50 -0.06
CA GLU A 135 -17.60 -2.74 -0.80
C GLU A 135 -16.68 -2.85 -2.02
N HIS A 136 -16.45 -1.74 -2.73
CA HIS A 136 -15.43 -1.67 -3.76
C HIS A 136 -14.05 -2.03 -3.20
N THR A 137 -13.63 -1.38 -2.10
CA THR A 137 -12.34 -1.65 -1.44
C THR A 137 -12.17 -3.13 -1.07
N LEU A 138 -13.21 -3.77 -0.55
CA LEU A 138 -13.16 -5.19 -0.19
C LEU A 138 -12.95 -6.09 -1.42
N ARG A 139 -13.60 -5.80 -2.54
CA ARG A 139 -13.36 -6.52 -3.81
C ARG A 139 -11.93 -6.34 -4.32
N VAL A 140 -11.39 -5.14 -4.20
CA VAL A 140 -9.98 -4.87 -4.57
C VAL A 140 -9.03 -5.66 -3.66
N VAL A 141 -9.26 -5.68 -2.35
CA VAL A 141 -8.50 -6.48 -1.37
C VAL A 141 -8.58 -7.98 -1.69
N GLU A 142 -9.75 -8.49 -2.09
CA GLU A 142 -9.92 -9.88 -2.52
C GLU A 142 -9.10 -10.20 -3.77
N ALA A 143 -9.10 -9.29 -4.75
CA ALA A 143 -8.51 -9.51 -6.08
C ALA A 143 -6.98 -9.40 -6.11
N VAL A 144 -6.34 -8.65 -5.18
CA VAL A 144 -4.88 -8.54 -5.14
C VAL A 144 -4.22 -9.79 -4.56
N SER A 145 -2.99 -10.06 -5.01
CA SER A 145 -2.17 -11.15 -4.46
C SER A 145 -1.85 -10.95 -2.97
N ALA A 146 -1.47 -12.04 -2.29
CA ALA A 146 -1.18 -12.07 -0.85
C ALA A 146 0.13 -11.33 -0.44
N SER A 147 0.60 -10.36 -1.20
CA SER A 147 1.67 -9.44 -0.79
C SER A 147 1.13 -8.46 0.25
N GLY A 148 1.76 -8.38 1.43
CA GLY A 148 1.31 -7.52 2.52
C GLY A 148 1.21 -6.05 2.11
N ASP A 149 2.21 -5.51 1.43
CA ASP A 149 2.25 -4.10 1.06
C ASP A 149 1.22 -3.76 -0.04
N LEU A 150 1.04 -4.66 -1.00
CA LEU A 150 -0.01 -4.50 -2.02
C LEU A 150 -1.42 -4.58 -1.39
N ARG A 151 -1.62 -5.45 -0.37
CA ARG A 151 -2.89 -5.52 0.39
C ARG A 151 -3.15 -4.27 1.22
N TRP A 152 -2.12 -3.68 1.82
CA TRP A 152 -2.22 -2.38 2.48
C TRP A 152 -2.61 -1.29 1.47
N ALA A 153 -1.95 -1.25 0.30
CA ALA A 153 -2.30 -0.32 -0.75
C ALA A 153 -3.74 -0.51 -1.22
N ALA A 154 -4.19 -1.75 -1.44
CA ALA A 154 -5.56 -2.07 -1.82
C ALA A 154 -6.60 -1.66 -0.76
N LEU A 155 -6.29 -1.83 0.54
CA LEU A 155 -7.18 -1.44 1.63
C LEU A 155 -7.30 0.08 1.78
N LEU A 156 -6.25 0.83 1.44
CA LEU A 156 -6.17 2.27 1.70
C LEU A 156 -6.21 3.13 0.42
N HIS A 157 -6.31 2.56 -0.80
CA HIS A 157 -6.20 3.32 -2.05
C HIS A 157 -7.27 4.43 -2.16
N ASP A 158 -8.47 4.14 -1.70
CA ASP A 158 -9.64 5.03 -1.76
C ASP A 158 -10.00 5.67 -0.41
N ILE A 159 -9.11 5.64 0.58
CA ILE A 159 -9.38 6.07 1.96
C ILE A 159 -9.86 7.52 2.05
N ALA A 160 -9.44 8.40 1.13
CA ALA A 160 -9.79 9.80 1.11
C ALA A 160 -11.02 10.13 0.22
N LYS A 161 -11.62 9.17 -0.48
CA LYS A 161 -12.81 9.43 -1.30
C LYS A 161 -13.93 10.13 -0.53
N PRO A 162 -14.28 9.74 0.72
CA PRO A 162 -15.31 10.43 1.47
C PRO A 162 -15.03 11.91 1.73
N ASP A 163 -13.74 12.27 1.87
CA ASP A 163 -13.31 13.64 2.19
C ASP A 163 -13.12 14.52 0.93
N THR A 164 -13.09 13.90 -0.26
CA THR A 164 -12.91 14.59 -1.56
C THR A 164 -14.14 14.50 -2.46
N LYS A 165 -15.22 13.90 -1.97
CA LYS A 165 -16.46 13.70 -2.74
C LYS A 165 -17.08 15.04 -3.13
N THR A 166 -17.39 15.19 -4.41
CA THR A 166 -18.23 16.26 -4.96
C THR A 166 -19.25 15.64 -5.90
N THR A 167 -20.44 16.22 -6.00
CA THR A 167 -21.51 15.74 -6.90
C THR A 167 -21.82 16.83 -7.91
N ASP A 168 -21.83 16.50 -9.20
CA ASP A 168 -22.16 17.44 -10.26
C ASP A 168 -23.69 17.67 -10.39
N ALA A 169 -24.08 18.58 -11.30
CA ALA A 169 -25.48 18.91 -11.54
C ALA A 169 -26.31 17.74 -12.11
N GLN A 170 -25.65 16.71 -12.63
CA GLN A 170 -26.26 15.47 -13.15
C GLN A 170 -26.39 14.39 -12.08
N GLY A 171 -25.91 14.64 -10.87
CA GLY A 171 -25.93 13.69 -9.76
C GLY A 171 -24.79 12.69 -9.80
N THR A 172 -23.76 12.91 -10.63
CA THR A 172 -22.57 12.04 -10.69
C THR A 172 -21.55 12.46 -9.65
N ASP A 173 -21.02 11.49 -8.92
CA ASP A 173 -20.01 11.72 -7.90
C ASP A 173 -18.61 11.75 -8.50
N HIS A 174 -17.79 12.71 -8.06
CA HIS A 174 -16.39 12.89 -8.41
C HIS A 174 -15.54 12.94 -7.16
N PHE A 175 -14.27 12.45 -7.26
CA PHE A 175 -13.35 12.32 -6.13
C PHE A 175 -11.97 12.90 -6.47
N TYR A 176 -11.93 14.12 -7.01
CA TYR A 176 -10.69 14.73 -7.49
C TYR A 176 -9.65 14.87 -6.38
N GLY A 177 -8.43 14.35 -6.65
CA GLY A 177 -7.29 14.44 -5.75
C GLY A 177 -7.30 13.46 -4.59
N HIS A 178 -8.26 12.49 -4.57
CA HIS A 178 -8.31 11.47 -3.52
C HIS A 178 -7.04 10.63 -3.45
N GLU A 179 -6.32 10.43 -4.53
CA GLU A 179 -5.05 9.69 -4.56
C GLU A 179 -3.98 10.39 -3.71
N THR A 180 -3.88 11.71 -3.85
CA THR A 180 -2.90 12.52 -3.11
C THR A 180 -3.30 12.65 -1.65
N ALA A 181 -4.55 12.98 -1.37
CA ALA A 181 -5.09 13.05 -0.02
C ALA A 181 -5.05 11.69 0.68
N GLY A 182 -5.39 10.63 -0.05
CA GLY A 182 -5.32 9.24 0.42
C GLY A 182 -3.92 8.80 0.80
N ALA A 183 -2.90 9.16 0.02
CA ALA A 183 -1.52 8.87 0.37
C ALA A 183 -1.08 9.56 1.66
N VAL A 184 -1.57 10.79 1.94
CA VAL A 184 -1.28 11.51 3.20
C VAL A 184 -1.99 10.85 4.38
N GLN A 185 -3.27 10.50 4.25
CA GLN A 185 -4.01 9.79 5.29
C GLN A 185 -3.41 8.41 5.56
N ALA A 186 -3.06 7.66 4.51
CA ALA A 186 -2.42 6.36 4.62
C ALA A 186 -1.06 6.46 5.35
N GLU A 187 -0.26 7.49 5.09
CA GLU A 187 1.01 7.71 5.80
C GLU A 187 0.78 7.85 7.31
N CYS A 188 -0.22 8.60 7.74
CA CYS A 188 -0.58 8.75 9.15
C CYS A 188 -1.02 7.40 9.77
N ILE A 189 -1.86 6.64 9.05
CA ILE A 189 -2.33 5.32 9.48
C ILE A 189 -1.14 4.36 9.63
N LEU A 190 -0.28 4.25 8.60
CA LEU A 190 0.83 3.32 8.58
C LEU A 190 1.91 3.66 9.62
N LYS A 191 2.13 4.96 9.90
CA LYS A 191 2.98 5.42 11.01
C LYS A 191 2.40 4.99 12.36
N ARG A 192 1.07 5.12 12.58
CA ARG A 192 0.39 4.65 13.79
C ARG A 192 0.55 3.14 13.98
N PHE A 193 0.64 2.37 12.90
CA PHE A 193 0.96 0.94 12.92
C PHE A 193 2.46 0.64 12.99
N HIS A 194 3.31 1.65 13.16
CA HIS A 194 4.77 1.51 13.25
C HIS A 194 5.41 0.69 12.12
N LEU A 195 4.87 0.80 10.88
CA LEU A 195 5.49 0.18 9.73
C LEU A 195 6.84 0.85 9.42
N GLU A 196 7.77 0.08 8.84
CA GLU A 196 9.07 0.60 8.40
C GLU A 196 8.90 1.72 7.37
N LYS A 197 9.74 2.76 7.46
CA LYS A 197 9.69 3.95 6.58
C LYS A 197 9.70 3.58 5.09
N LYS A 198 10.48 2.57 4.70
CA LYS A 198 10.54 2.09 3.32
C LYS A 198 9.17 1.57 2.86
N ARG A 199 8.55 0.69 3.64
CA ARG A 199 7.22 0.15 3.35
C ARG A 199 6.16 1.25 3.25
N ILE A 200 6.18 2.20 4.21
CA ILE A 200 5.26 3.36 4.17
C ILE A 200 5.42 4.12 2.86
N THR A 201 6.66 4.41 2.44
CA THR A 201 6.93 5.13 1.20
C THR A 201 6.39 4.37 -0.02
N GLU A 202 6.61 3.06 -0.10
CA GLU A 202 6.16 2.21 -1.21
C GLU A 202 4.63 2.13 -1.28
N ILE A 203 3.96 1.87 -0.15
CA ILE A 203 2.49 1.82 -0.07
C ILE A 203 1.88 3.17 -0.45
N CYS A 204 2.37 4.28 0.11
CA CYS A 204 1.87 5.62 -0.21
C CYS A 204 2.12 6.00 -1.67
N THR A 205 3.22 5.51 -2.27
CA THR A 205 3.48 5.71 -3.70
C THR A 205 2.47 4.96 -4.55
N LEU A 206 2.15 3.71 -4.22
CA LEU A 206 1.10 2.94 -4.89
C LEU A 206 -0.26 3.63 -4.79
N ILE A 207 -0.63 4.13 -3.61
CA ILE A 207 -1.88 4.88 -3.40
C ILE A 207 -1.88 6.15 -4.25
N ARG A 208 -0.77 6.89 -4.32
CA ARG A 208 -0.68 8.13 -5.10
C ARG A 208 -0.77 7.88 -6.60
N CYS A 209 -0.28 6.76 -7.09
CA CYS A 209 -0.23 6.48 -8.52
C CYS A 209 -1.38 5.58 -9.03
N HIS A 210 -2.26 5.04 -8.16
CA HIS A 210 -3.27 4.07 -8.58
C HIS A 210 -4.25 4.62 -9.63
N GLY A 211 -4.59 5.92 -9.56
CA GLY A 211 -5.48 6.60 -10.51
C GLY A 211 -4.81 6.99 -11.85
N LEU A 212 -3.50 6.76 -12.03
CA LEU A 212 -2.84 7.08 -13.29
C LEU A 212 -3.37 6.21 -14.43
N SER A 213 -3.33 6.77 -15.65
CA SER A 213 -3.63 6.01 -16.87
C SER A 213 -2.62 4.89 -17.07
N VAL A 214 -3.11 3.72 -17.49
CA VAL A 214 -2.26 2.56 -17.82
C VAL A 214 -1.35 2.93 -18.99
N PRO A 215 0.00 2.73 -18.89
CA PRO A 215 0.91 3.02 -19.99
C PRO A 215 0.60 2.20 -21.24
N ALA A 216 0.26 2.88 -22.34
CA ALA A 216 -0.11 2.24 -23.60
C ALA A 216 1.06 2.11 -24.60
N GLU A 217 2.13 2.89 -24.40
CA GLU A 217 3.27 3.02 -25.29
C GLU A 217 4.61 2.86 -24.57
N PRO A 218 5.68 2.43 -25.25
CA PRO A 218 7.01 2.27 -24.65
C PRO A 218 7.51 3.51 -23.92
N ARG A 219 7.30 4.70 -24.47
CA ARG A 219 7.69 5.97 -23.89
C ARG A 219 7.00 6.22 -22.54
N SER A 220 5.70 6.01 -22.45
CA SER A 220 4.93 6.17 -21.22
C SER A 220 5.36 5.15 -20.15
N MET A 221 5.66 3.93 -20.55
CA MET A 221 6.17 2.89 -19.67
C MET A 221 7.59 3.23 -19.15
N ARG A 222 8.50 3.69 -20.01
CA ARG A 222 9.84 4.14 -19.57
C ARG A 222 9.77 5.32 -18.59
N ARG A 223 8.87 6.28 -18.82
CA ARG A 223 8.61 7.38 -17.86
C ARG A 223 8.14 6.86 -16.51
N MET A 224 7.26 5.86 -16.51
CA MET A 224 6.78 5.24 -15.27
C MET A 224 7.91 4.50 -14.54
N LEU A 225 8.71 3.73 -15.25
CA LEU A 225 9.91 3.06 -14.71
C LEU A 225 10.93 4.06 -14.16
N CYS A 226 11.19 5.16 -14.88
CA CYS A 226 12.10 6.22 -14.45
C CYS A 226 11.62 6.88 -13.14
N ARG A 227 10.32 7.10 -13.00
CA ARG A 227 9.73 7.81 -11.85
C ARG A 227 9.57 6.92 -10.62
N TYR A 228 9.14 5.68 -10.81
CA TYR A 228 8.70 4.81 -9.71
C TYR A 228 9.58 3.56 -9.53
N GLY A 229 10.40 3.21 -10.50
CA GLY A 229 11.16 1.98 -10.52
C GLY A 229 10.34 0.75 -10.93
N GLU A 230 11.02 -0.38 -11.07
CA GLU A 230 10.43 -1.64 -11.53
C GLU A 230 9.39 -2.18 -10.54
N ASP A 231 9.77 -2.29 -9.25
CA ASP A 231 8.93 -2.94 -8.24
C ASP A 231 7.57 -2.24 -8.08
N ILE A 232 7.59 -0.91 -7.99
CA ILE A 232 6.35 -0.11 -7.89
C ILE A 232 5.54 -0.20 -9.18
N THR A 233 6.19 -0.17 -10.35
CA THR A 233 5.49 -0.29 -11.64
C THR A 233 4.78 -1.64 -11.77
N ARG A 234 5.43 -2.74 -11.36
CA ARG A 234 4.82 -4.08 -11.31
C ARG A 234 3.63 -4.14 -10.37
N GLN A 235 3.79 -3.61 -9.16
CA GLN A 235 2.72 -3.59 -8.15
C GLN A 235 1.56 -2.68 -8.57
N TYR A 236 1.84 -1.54 -9.22
CA TYR A 236 0.81 -0.67 -9.79
C TYR A 236 -0.08 -1.42 -10.80
N LEU A 237 0.51 -2.17 -11.74
CA LEU A 237 -0.27 -2.94 -12.72
C LEU A 237 -1.15 -4.01 -12.06
N LEU A 238 -0.66 -4.62 -10.96
CA LEU A 238 -1.45 -5.58 -10.18
C LEU A 238 -2.59 -4.89 -9.43
N LEU A 239 -2.31 -3.75 -8.79
CA LEU A 239 -3.34 -2.96 -8.09
C LEU A 239 -4.39 -2.46 -9.08
N ARG A 240 -3.97 -1.91 -10.22
CA ARG A 240 -4.88 -1.43 -11.26
C ARG A 240 -5.81 -2.52 -11.78
N LYS A 241 -5.28 -3.73 -12.01
CA LYS A 241 -6.11 -4.88 -12.40
C LYS A 241 -7.16 -5.20 -11.33
N ALA A 242 -6.76 -5.21 -10.07
CA ALA A 242 -7.66 -5.50 -8.96
C ALA A 242 -8.71 -4.40 -8.76
N ASP A 243 -8.32 -3.14 -8.92
CA ASP A 243 -9.22 -1.99 -8.88
C ASP A 243 -10.31 -2.10 -9.96
N CYS A 244 -9.94 -2.39 -11.21
CA CYS A 244 -10.90 -2.65 -12.29
C CYS A 244 -11.81 -3.85 -12.00
N ALA A 245 -11.29 -4.91 -11.37
CA ALA A 245 -12.09 -6.08 -10.98
C ALA A 245 -13.07 -5.76 -9.83
N GLY A 246 -12.77 -4.75 -9.04
CA GLY A 246 -13.64 -4.24 -7.96
C GLY A 246 -14.76 -3.31 -8.44
N GLN A 247 -14.75 -2.87 -9.69
CA GLN A 247 -15.77 -2.01 -10.31
C GLN A 247 -16.93 -2.84 -10.89
N VAL A 248 -17.81 -2.23 -11.70
CA VAL A 248 -18.87 -2.98 -12.40
C VAL A 248 -18.28 -4.01 -13.36
N PRO A 249 -18.98 -5.12 -13.66
CA PRO A 249 -18.41 -6.25 -14.42
C PRO A 249 -17.85 -5.89 -15.79
N GLU A 250 -18.34 -4.83 -16.43
CA GLU A 250 -17.98 -4.38 -17.76
C GLU A 250 -16.58 -3.74 -17.81
N VAL A 251 -16.12 -3.18 -16.71
CA VAL A 251 -14.86 -2.42 -16.68
C VAL A 251 -13.63 -3.31 -16.86
N LEU A 252 -13.58 -4.45 -16.17
CA LEU A 252 -12.40 -5.33 -16.25
C LEU A 252 -12.18 -5.88 -17.66
N PRO A 253 -13.17 -6.39 -18.39
CA PRO A 253 -12.99 -6.82 -19.79
C PRO A 253 -12.49 -5.72 -20.72
N GLU A 254 -12.90 -4.46 -20.50
CA GLU A 254 -12.43 -3.30 -21.27
C GLU A 254 -10.98 -2.93 -20.94
N GLU A 255 -10.61 -2.92 -19.67
CA GLU A 255 -9.29 -2.49 -19.21
C GLU A 255 -8.23 -3.59 -19.23
N LEU A 256 -8.62 -4.86 -19.14
CA LEU A 256 -7.69 -5.99 -19.08
C LEU A 256 -6.71 -6.08 -20.24
N PRO A 257 -7.13 -5.89 -21.52
CA PRO A 257 -6.19 -5.87 -22.64
C PRO A 257 -5.14 -4.76 -22.54
N LYS A 258 -5.53 -3.57 -22.05
CA LYS A 258 -4.61 -2.43 -21.82
C LYS A 258 -3.57 -2.77 -20.77
N ILE A 259 -4.00 -3.39 -19.65
CA ILE A 259 -3.11 -3.82 -18.56
C ILE A 259 -2.16 -4.94 -19.04
N GLN A 260 -2.66 -5.89 -19.83
CA GLN A 260 -1.84 -6.96 -20.40
C GLN A 260 -0.78 -6.41 -21.37
N ASN A 261 -1.16 -5.47 -22.24
CA ASN A 261 -0.22 -4.77 -23.13
C ASN A 261 0.84 -4.01 -22.33
N ALA A 262 0.45 -3.26 -21.30
CA ALA A 262 1.38 -2.55 -20.43
C ALA A 262 2.37 -3.51 -19.74
N LYS A 263 1.89 -4.68 -19.30
CA LYS A 263 2.76 -5.73 -18.74
C LYS A 263 3.75 -6.26 -19.78
N ALA A 264 3.30 -6.50 -21.01
CA ALA A 264 4.18 -6.95 -22.09
C ALA A 264 5.24 -5.90 -22.44
N LEU A 265 4.87 -4.61 -22.51
CA LEU A 265 5.79 -3.49 -22.70
C LEU A 265 6.83 -3.39 -21.58
N LEU A 266 6.40 -3.56 -20.33
CA LEU A 266 7.31 -3.59 -19.19
C LEU A 266 8.38 -4.69 -19.35
N GLU A 267 7.95 -5.93 -19.62
CA GLU A 267 8.87 -7.06 -19.79
C GLU A 267 9.79 -6.89 -21.01
N GLN A 268 9.32 -6.26 -22.08
CA GLN A 268 10.11 -5.94 -23.24
C GLN A 268 11.21 -4.93 -22.92
N ILE A 269 10.85 -3.80 -22.30
CA ILE A 269 11.78 -2.72 -21.92
C ILE A 269 12.88 -3.24 -20.98
N LEU A 270 12.50 -4.10 -20.01
CA LEU A 270 13.46 -4.71 -19.09
C LEU A 270 14.42 -5.67 -19.79
N ARG A 271 13.95 -6.49 -20.75
CA ARG A 271 14.79 -7.40 -21.53
C ARG A 271 15.76 -6.67 -22.48
N GLU A 272 15.32 -5.55 -23.03
CA GLU A 272 16.14 -4.71 -23.91
C GLU A 272 17.17 -3.89 -23.14
N ASN A 273 17.22 -3.98 -21.81
CA ASN A 273 18.05 -3.15 -20.94
C ASN A 273 17.95 -1.65 -21.28
N ALA A 274 16.73 -1.20 -21.59
CA ALA A 274 16.50 0.20 -21.95
C ALA A 274 16.88 1.12 -20.78
N CYS A 275 17.43 2.29 -21.10
CA CYS A 275 17.84 3.29 -20.11
C CYS A 275 16.61 3.92 -19.43
N PHE A 276 16.46 3.69 -18.14
CA PHE A 276 15.44 4.35 -17.29
C PHE A 276 15.94 4.70 -15.88
N GLN A 277 17.20 4.42 -15.59
CA GLN A 277 17.86 4.80 -14.33
C GLN A 277 19.15 5.59 -14.60
N LEU A 278 19.57 6.40 -13.63
CA LEU A 278 20.80 7.20 -13.75
C LEU A 278 22.04 6.35 -14.03
N LYS A 279 22.08 5.12 -13.50
CA LYS A 279 23.19 4.17 -13.74
C LYS A 279 23.25 3.65 -15.17
N ASP A 280 22.15 3.72 -15.91
CA ASP A 280 22.03 3.23 -17.30
C ASP A 280 22.48 4.27 -18.32
N LEU A 281 22.69 5.54 -17.90
CA LEU A 281 23.21 6.57 -18.78
C LEU A 281 24.64 6.26 -19.22
N ALA A 282 24.95 6.51 -20.49
CA ALA A 282 26.31 6.38 -21.06
C ALA A 282 27.30 7.44 -20.51
N VAL A 283 26.87 8.30 -19.58
CA VAL A 283 27.66 9.27 -18.85
C VAL A 283 27.33 9.24 -17.37
N ASN A 284 28.29 9.62 -16.55
CA ASN A 284 28.13 9.72 -15.10
C ASN A 284 28.64 11.08 -14.58
N GLY A 285 28.57 11.28 -13.26
CA GLY A 285 28.99 12.54 -12.62
C GLY A 285 30.43 12.92 -12.93
N ASN A 286 31.36 11.95 -12.99
CA ASN A 286 32.77 12.20 -13.28
C ASN A 286 32.97 12.70 -14.73
N ASP A 287 32.17 12.21 -15.66
CA ASP A 287 32.22 12.68 -17.04
C ASP A 287 31.76 14.13 -17.18
N LEU A 288 30.76 14.53 -16.42
CA LEU A 288 30.28 15.90 -16.36
C LEU A 288 31.30 16.82 -15.70
N LEU A 289 32.01 16.37 -14.68
CA LEU A 289 33.12 17.13 -14.06
C LEU A 289 34.26 17.41 -15.08
N LYS A 290 34.62 16.40 -15.89
CA LYS A 290 35.68 16.54 -16.94
C LYS A 290 35.36 17.58 -18.01
N ILE A 291 34.07 17.88 -18.25
CA ILE A 291 33.65 18.90 -19.21
C ILE A 291 33.43 20.29 -18.56
N GLY A 292 33.83 20.45 -17.29
CA GLY A 292 33.80 21.73 -16.57
C GLY A 292 32.54 22.03 -15.77
N ILE A 293 31.62 21.07 -15.62
CA ILE A 293 30.47 21.25 -14.74
C ILE A 293 30.93 21.05 -13.29
N LYS A 294 30.68 22.09 -12.45
CA LYS A 294 31.14 22.07 -11.05
C LYS A 294 30.42 21.02 -10.19
N LYS A 295 31.16 20.43 -9.24
CA LYS A 295 30.61 19.52 -8.24
C LYS A 295 29.56 20.24 -7.40
N GLY A 296 28.40 19.62 -7.21
CA GLY A 296 27.31 20.15 -6.39
C GLY A 296 25.94 19.66 -6.83
N PRO A 297 24.85 20.12 -6.18
CA PRO A 297 23.48 19.67 -6.46
C PRO A 297 23.08 19.79 -7.94
N ARG A 298 23.59 20.81 -8.64
CA ARG A 298 23.32 21.06 -10.06
C ARG A 298 23.74 19.90 -10.96
N LEU A 299 24.84 19.21 -10.63
CA LEU A 299 25.30 18.04 -11.38
C LEU A 299 24.24 16.91 -11.36
N GLY A 300 23.63 16.67 -10.21
CA GLY A 300 22.54 15.71 -10.08
C GLY A 300 21.29 16.11 -10.87
N VAL A 301 20.96 17.41 -10.91
CA VAL A 301 19.84 17.94 -11.71
C VAL A 301 20.09 17.73 -13.19
N ILE A 302 21.30 17.99 -13.67
CA ILE A 302 21.67 17.79 -15.08
C ILE A 302 21.58 16.30 -15.45
N LEU A 303 22.10 15.38 -14.62
CA LEU A 303 21.99 13.95 -14.87
C LEU A 303 20.54 13.48 -14.93
N LYS A 304 19.67 13.96 -14.01
CA LYS A 304 18.23 13.65 -14.07
C LYS A 304 17.59 14.17 -15.35
N LYS A 305 17.95 15.38 -15.77
CA LYS A 305 17.42 15.97 -17.00
C LYS A 305 17.90 15.22 -18.26
N LEU A 306 19.15 14.76 -18.28
CA LEU A 306 19.65 13.88 -19.35
C LEU A 306 18.87 12.56 -19.40
N LEU A 307 18.61 11.97 -18.25
CA LEU A 307 17.80 10.74 -18.17
C LEU A 307 16.39 10.96 -18.72
N GLU A 308 15.72 12.07 -18.36
CA GLU A 308 14.42 12.43 -18.91
C GLU A 308 14.45 12.53 -20.44
N LEU A 309 15.48 13.20 -20.99
CA LEU A 309 15.63 13.34 -22.44
C LEU A 309 15.87 12.01 -23.16
N VAL A 310 16.62 11.08 -22.53
CA VAL A 310 16.83 9.73 -23.07
C VAL A 310 15.54 8.91 -23.00
N VAL A 311 14.85 8.94 -21.87
CA VAL A 311 13.55 8.25 -21.67
C VAL A 311 12.52 8.75 -22.68
N ASP A 312 12.56 10.04 -23.02
CA ASP A 312 11.69 10.67 -24.01
C ASP A 312 12.14 10.48 -25.45
N GLU A 313 13.25 9.77 -25.68
CA GLU A 313 13.86 9.58 -27.03
C GLU A 313 14.25 10.89 -27.74
N ALA A 314 14.38 11.97 -26.97
CA ALA A 314 14.81 13.28 -27.48
C ALA A 314 16.33 13.35 -27.71
N VAL A 315 17.10 12.52 -26.99
CA VAL A 315 18.57 12.42 -27.12
C VAL A 315 18.94 10.94 -27.04
N PRO A 316 19.79 10.42 -27.94
CA PRO A 316 20.25 9.04 -27.83
C PRO A 316 21.13 8.84 -26.60
N ASN A 317 21.09 7.65 -25.98
CA ASN A 317 21.94 7.30 -24.84
C ASN A 317 23.38 7.01 -25.30
N GLU A 318 24.01 8.01 -25.91
CA GLU A 318 25.39 7.97 -26.41
C GLU A 318 26.23 9.00 -25.69
N ARG A 319 27.44 8.61 -25.27
CA ARG A 319 28.33 9.48 -24.50
C ARG A 319 28.53 10.86 -25.13
N LYS A 320 28.77 10.93 -26.46
CA LYS A 320 29.01 12.21 -27.18
C LYS A 320 27.79 13.11 -27.17
N ALA A 321 26.62 12.57 -27.48
CA ALA A 321 25.36 13.31 -27.50
C ALA A 321 25.00 13.83 -26.10
N LEU A 322 25.13 12.99 -25.07
CA LEU A 322 24.83 13.35 -23.69
C LEU A 322 25.77 14.41 -23.14
N LEU A 323 27.08 14.37 -23.45
CA LEU A 323 28.03 15.42 -23.02
C LEU A 323 27.75 16.77 -23.71
N GLN A 324 27.37 16.75 -24.97
CA GLN A 324 26.94 17.95 -25.67
C GLN A 324 25.70 18.57 -25.04
N GLN A 325 24.69 17.74 -24.76
CA GLN A 325 23.47 18.17 -24.13
C GLN A 325 23.68 18.64 -22.67
N ALA A 326 24.59 17.99 -21.93
CA ALA A 326 24.96 18.42 -20.59
C ALA A 326 25.57 19.83 -20.57
N LYS A 327 26.43 20.20 -21.57
CA LYS A 327 26.96 21.55 -21.73
C LYS A 327 25.83 22.55 -21.97
N ALA A 328 24.89 22.28 -22.87
CA ALA A 328 23.74 23.13 -23.13
C ALA A 328 22.89 23.36 -21.86
N LEU A 329 22.56 22.27 -21.16
CA LEU A 329 21.82 22.33 -19.88
C LEU A 329 22.57 23.09 -18.79
N SER A 330 23.91 23.06 -18.79
CA SER A 330 24.72 23.80 -17.82
C SER A 330 24.66 25.32 -18.02
N ILE A 331 24.26 25.78 -19.19
CA ILE A 331 24.07 27.19 -19.51
C ILE A 331 22.63 27.63 -19.21
N THR A 332 21.66 26.83 -19.59
CA THR A 332 20.24 27.19 -19.58
C THR A 332 19.53 26.95 -18.23
N LEU A 333 20.02 26.01 -17.41
CA LEU A 333 19.42 25.78 -16.10
C LEU A 333 19.77 26.91 -15.13
N PRO A 334 18.81 27.48 -14.40
CA PRO A 334 19.07 28.50 -13.40
C PRO A 334 20.02 27.96 -12.31
N LEU A 335 20.86 28.87 -11.78
CA LEU A 335 21.65 28.55 -10.59
C LEU A 335 20.69 28.28 -9.43
N LEU A 336 20.72 27.06 -8.90
CA LEU A 336 19.99 26.77 -7.67
C LEU A 336 20.51 27.69 -6.57
N PRO A 337 19.63 28.35 -5.78
CA PRO A 337 20.06 29.09 -4.62
C PRO A 337 20.92 28.18 -3.73
N ALA A 338 22.03 28.71 -3.23
CA ALA A 338 22.88 27.99 -2.28
C ALA A 338 22.00 27.57 -1.09
N VAL A 339 21.91 26.30 -0.83
CA VAL A 339 21.30 25.79 0.42
C VAL A 339 22.22 26.33 1.53
N PRO A 340 21.74 27.15 2.48
CA PRO A 340 22.55 27.55 3.61
C PRO A 340 23.02 26.28 4.30
N ILE A 341 24.34 26.17 4.51
CA ILE A 341 24.90 25.13 5.38
C ILE A 341 24.34 25.45 6.77
N PRO A 342 23.62 24.53 7.44
CA PRO A 342 23.23 24.80 8.83
C PRO A 342 24.52 24.98 9.63
N ASP A 343 24.67 26.15 10.24
CA ASP A 343 25.73 26.38 11.21
C ASP A 343 25.56 25.38 12.35
N ASN A 344 26.54 24.49 12.52
CA ASN A 344 26.63 23.54 13.60
C ASN A 344 26.99 24.23 14.95
N ASN A 345 26.25 25.25 15.32
CA ASN A 345 26.36 25.90 16.63
C ASN A 345 24.95 26.34 17.08
N ASP A 346 24.11 25.38 17.43
CA ASP A 346 23.05 25.58 18.40
C ASP A 346 22.73 24.24 19.05
N SER A 347 23.56 23.89 20.02
CA SER A 347 23.17 23.07 21.15
C SER A 347 22.30 23.94 22.05
N ASP A 348 21.17 23.42 22.46
CA ASP A 348 20.18 23.95 23.37
C ASP A 348 19.08 24.84 22.77
N THR A 349 17.98 24.20 22.35
CA THR A 349 16.62 24.54 22.79
C THR A 349 15.65 23.43 22.35
N CYS A 350 15.63 22.39 23.13
CA CYS A 350 14.51 21.45 23.17
C CYS A 350 13.53 22.04 24.19
N ASP A 351 12.50 22.76 23.69
CA ASP A 351 11.26 22.98 24.43
C ASP A 351 10.34 23.90 23.61
N LYS A 352 9.25 23.32 23.17
CA LYS A 352 7.92 23.86 22.84
C LYS A 352 7.37 23.33 21.53
N ILE A 353 6.81 22.11 21.64
CA ILE A 353 5.78 21.63 20.71
C ILE A 353 4.45 22.23 21.19
N PRO A 354 3.73 23.00 20.37
CA PRO A 354 2.36 23.38 20.73
C PRO A 354 1.46 22.16 20.66
N GLU A 355 0.79 21.87 21.78
CA GLU A 355 -0.31 20.92 21.86
C GLU A 355 -1.40 21.32 20.89
N ASN A 356 -1.71 20.45 19.94
CA ASN A 356 -2.81 20.60 19.03
C ASN A 356 -4.03 19.87 19.61
N PRO A 357 -5.16 20.56 19.85
CA PRO A 357 -6.31 19.97 20.53
C PRO A 357 -7.12 19.14 19.56
N CYS A 358 -6.98 17.84 19.61
CA CYS A 358 -7.98 16.90 19.12
C CYS A 358 -8.88 16.47 20.26
N HIS A 359 -9.71 17.39 20.77
CA HIS A 359 -10.93 17.03 21.46
C HIS A 359 -12.06 16.99 20.43
N LEU A 360 -12.56 15.81 20.17
CA LEU A 360 -13.89 15.59 19.64
C LEU A 360 -14.70 14.89 20.72
N SER A 361 -15.66 15.63 21.17
CA SER A 361 -16.83 15.17 21.94
C SER A 361 -17.65 14.15 21.14
#